data_4193e12443d4046801427df116b09c27
#
_entry.id   4193e12443d4046801427df116b09c27
#
_cell.length_a   1.000
_cell.length_b   1.000
_cell.length_c   1.000
_cell.angle_alpha   90.00
_cell.angle_beta   90.00
_cell.angle_gamma   90.00
#
_symmetry.space_group_name_H-M   'P 1'
#
loop_
_entity.id
_entity.type
_entity.pdbx_description
1 polymer ?
#
loop_
_entity_poly.entity_id
_entity_poly.type
_entity_poly.pdbx_seq_one_letter_code
_entity_poly.pdbx_strand_id
1 'polypeptide(L)'
;MTNTAGESAIDIEWLKSSVAAGGRLAVFDLEFTTWEGAAARRWSGPGEYFEVVQIGAIVLELESNLPEIAAFEVLTRPVFNPTLSDYFTELTGISNTDLEVGALSFADGFGQFVQFCAGANRIVCNGWDDRMLRDNCDWRGVVWPFVAGSFGNLRPMFENRVGKLNNAAWSSNMPVSLGLPAPGGAHTGLGDVRAIGIALRAMLCESLAVSPRG
;
A
#
# COMPACT_ATOMS: atom_id res chain seq x y z
N MET A 1 -14.31 10.89 16.06
CA MET A 1 -13.00 10.70 15.42
C MET A 1 -11.98 10.58 16.54
N THR A 2 -11.71 9.38 17.00
CA THR A 2 -10.74 9.13 18.07
C THR A 2 -9.35 9.11 17.47
N ASN A 3 -8.53 10.05 17.89
CA ASN A 3 -7.12 10.13 17.58
C ASN A 3 -6.43 8.91 18.21
N THR A 4 -6.18 7.85 17.45
CA THR A 4 -5.38 6.73 17.92
C THR A 4 -3.91 7.13 17.87
N ALA A 5 -3.41 7.58 19.01
CA ALA A 5 -1.98 7.73 19.26
C ALA A 5 -1.29 6.37 19.01
N GLY A 6 -0.32 6.31 18.10
CA GLY A 6 0.56 5.16 18.01
C GLY A 6 1.16 4.81 16.67
N GLU A 7 0.75 5.42 15.56
CA GLU A 7 1.48 5.23 14.30
C GLU A 7 2.71 6.15 14.31
N SER A 8 3.89 5.57 14.58
CA SER A 8 5.13 6.31 14.44
C SER A 8 5.30 6.72 12.98
N ALA A 9 5.42 8.03 12.75
CA ALA A 9 5.72 8.56 11.43
C ALA A 9 6.97 7.86 10.89
N ILE A 10 6.86 7.36 9.66
CA ILE A 10 8.01 6.83 8.93
C ILE A 10 8.65 8.00 8.20
N ASP A 11 9.93 8.19 8.45
CA ASP A 11 10.77 9.16 7.79
C ASP A 11 12.05 8.50 7.26
N ILE A 12 12.90 9.28 6.60
CA ILE A 12 14.13 8.75 6.03
C ILE A 12 15.13 8.28 7.09
N GLU A 13 15.14 8.87 8.26
CA GLU A 13 16.04 8.44 9.35
C GLU A 13 15.56 7.12 9.96
N TRP A 14 14.25 6.91 10.06
CA TRP A 14 13.69 5.61 10.41
C TRP A 14 14.12 4.54 9.39
N LEU A 15 14.04 4.82 8.08
CA LEU A 15 14.43 3.87 7.04
C LEU A 15 15.92 3.52 7.13
N LYS A 16 16.79 4.52 7.28
CA LYS A 16 18.24 4.31 7.47
C LYS A 16 18.56 3.47 8.70
N SER A 17 17.91 3.78 9.83
CA SER A 17 18.08 3.04 11.07
C SER A 17 17.59 1.59 10.95
N SER A 18 16.48 1.38 10.23
CA SER A 18 15.94 0.04 9.96
C SER A 18 16.89 -0.78 9.07
N VAL A 19 17.46 -0.17 8.04
CA VAL A 19 18.48 -0.81 7.19
C VAL A 19 19.74 -1.17 7.99
N ALA A 20 20.18 -0.29 8.88
CA ALA A 20 21.33 -0.58 9.74
C ALA A 20 21.06 -1.71 10.74
N ALA A 21 19.82 -1.88 11.19
CA ALA A 21 19.40 -2.96 12.08
C ALA A 21 19.17 -4.29 11.33
N GLY A 22 18.89 -4.23 10.03
CA GLY A 22 18.52 -5.38 9.21
C GLY A 22 17.10 -5.88 9.45
N GLY A 23 16.73 -6.94 8.74
CA GLY A 23 15.42 -7.57 8.83
C GLY A 23 14.58 -7.37 7.56
N ARG A 24 13.25 -7.31 7.70
CA ARG A 24 12.32 -7.31 6.57
C ARG A 24 11.26 -6.22 6.69
N LEU A 25 10.95 -5.59 5.58
CA LEU A 25 9.90 -4.60 5.42
C LEU A 25 8.84 -5.15 4.46
N ALA A 26 7.61 -5.33 4.91
CA ALA A 26 6.50 -5.60 4.02
C ALA A 26 5.91 -4.26 3.54
N VAL A 27 5.74 -4.12 2.24
CA VAL A 27 5.07 -2.97 1.61
C VAL A 27 3.79 -3.49 0.97
N PHE A 28 2.66 -2.85 1.20
CA PHE A 28 1.40 -3.24 0.58
C PHE A 28 0.62 -2.05 0.06
N ASP A 29 -0.29 -2.33 -0.87
CA ASP A 29 -1.22 -1.39 -1.48
C ASP A 29 -2.53 -2.11 -1.78
N LEU A 30 -3.64 -1.38 -1.84
CA LEU A 30 -4.97 -1.92 -2.04
C LEU A 30 -5.64 -1.31 -3.26
N GLU A 31 -6.31 -2.17 -4.04
CA GLU A 31 -7.37 -1.72 -4.92
C GLU A 31 -8.72 -2.00 -4.26
N PHE A 32 -9.62 -1.03 -4.26
CA PHE A 32 -10.91 -1.13 -3.60
C PHE A 32 -12.02 -0.50 -4.44
N THR A 33 -13.24 -0.99 -4.29
CA THR A 33 -14.39 -0.52 -5.06
C THR A 33 -14.50 0.99 -5.01
N THR A 34 -14.57 1.61 -6.18
CA THR A 34 -14.63 3.05 -6.31
C THR A 34 -15.45 3.47 -7.53
N TRP A 35 -15.83 4.74 -7.58
CA TRP A 35 -16.64 5.36 -8.63
C TRP A 35 -16.05 6.71 -8.99
N GLU A 36 -16.42 7.24 -10.13
CA GLU A 36 -16.01 8.57 -10.54
C GLU A 36 -16.33 9.61 -9.44
N GLY A 37 -15.32 10.35 -9.01
CA GLY A 37 -15.41 11.35 -7.96
C GLY A 37 -15.56 10.80 -6.53
N ALA A 38 -15.58 9.48 -6.31
CA ALA A 38 -15.73 8.90 -4.97
C ALA A 38 -14.65 9.35 -3.99
N ALA A 39 -13.39 9.44 -4.45
CA ALA A 39 -12.28 9.91 -3.63
C ALA A 39 -12.48 11.37 -3.15
N ALA A 40 -12.99 12.26 -4.00
CA ALA A 40 -13.24 13.65 -3.65
C ALA A 40 -14.33 13.79 -2.58
N ARG A 41 -15.36 12.94 -2.62
CA ARG A 41 -16.43 12.90 -1.61
C ARG A 41 -16.17 11.89 -0.49
N ARG A 42 -14.99 11.26 -0.46
CA ARG A 42 -14.56 10.30 0.58
C ARG A 42 -15.53 9.12 0.71
N TRP A 43 -15.98 8.57 -0.42
CA TRP A 43 -16.92 7.43 -0.47
C TRP A 43 -18.17 7.65 0.38
N SER A 44 -18.69 8.89 0.44
CA SER A 44 -19.89 9.22 1.22
C SER A 44 -21.19 9.16 0.40
N GLY A 45 -21.12 8.73 -0.85
CA GLY A 45 -22.29 8.51 -1.69
C GLY A 45 -23.12 7.30 -1.21
N PRO A 46 -24.42 7.27 -1.52
CA PRO A 46 -25.28 6.15 -1.17
C PRO A 46 -24.74 4.82 -1.73
N GLY A 47 -24.49 3.85 -0.86
CA GLY A 47 -23.97 2.54 -1.25
C GLY A 47 -22.50 2.49 -1.62
N GLU A 48 -21.75 3.57 -1.48
CA GLU A 48 -20.31 3.61 -1.74
C GLU A 48 -19.52 3.03 -0.55
N TYR A 49 -19.29 1.73 -0.57
CA TYR A 49 -18.36 1.07 0.33
C TYR A 49 -17.02 0.88 -0.40
N PHE A 50 -15.90 1.26 0.22
CA PHE A 50 -14.55 0.97 -0.31
C PHE A 50 -14.14 -0.46 0.08
N GLU A 51 -14.73 -1.45 -0.58
CA GLU A 51 -14.44 -2.84 -0.33
C GLU A 51 -13.15 -3.25 -1.03
N VAL A 52 -12.26 -3.92 -0.31
CA VAL A 52 -11.00 -4.42 -0.89
C VAL A 52 -11.29 -5.44 -1.99
N VAL A 53 -10.73 -5.19 -3.17
CA VAL A 53 -10.81 -6.03 -4.36
C VAL A 53 -9.48 -6.72 -4.65
N GLN A 54 -8.36 -6.02 -4.41
CA GLN A 54 -7.02 -6.58 -4.57
C GLN A 54 -6.13 -6.16 -3.42
N ILE A 55 -5.29 -7.07 -2.94
CA ILE A 55 -4.19 -6.79 -2.05
C ILE A 55 -2.91 -7.13 -2.78
N GLY A 56 -2.07 -6.14 -3.06
CA GLY A 56 -0.71 -6.31 -3.56
C GLY A 56 0.30 -6.08 -2.45
N ALA A 57 1.34 -6.91 -2.37
CA ALA A 57 2.40 -6.71 -1.39
C ALA A 57 3.74 -7.24 -1.88
N ILE A 58 4.83 -6.64 -1.39
CA ILE A 58 6.19 -7.14 -1.54
C ILE A 58 6.88 -7.18 -0.19
N VAL A 59 7.89 -8.03 -0.06
CA VAL A 59 8.82 -7.99 1.06
C VAL A 59 10.17 -7.52 0.55
N LEU A 60 10.68 -6.46 1.17
CA LEU A 60 12.02 -5.93 0.95
C LEU A 60 12.92 -6.39 2.09
N GLU A 61 14.12 -6.86 1.78
CA GLU A 61 15.15 -7.06 2.78
C GLU A 61 15.76 -5.69 3.17
N LEU A 62 15.92 -5.45 4.46
CA LEU A 62 16.43 -4.18 4.99
C LEU A 62 17.95 -4.16 4.87
N GLU A 63 18.40 -4.04 3.62
CA GLU A 63 19.79 -3.82 3.19
C GLU A 63 19.92 -2.51 2.42
N SER A 64 21.15 -2.11 2.11
CA SER A 64 21.45 -0.82 1.47
C SER A 64 20.74 -0.60 0.13
N ASN A 65 20.38 -1.67 -0.59
CA ASN A 65 19.68 -1.64 -1.88
C ASN A 65 18.21 -2.10 -1.81
N LEU A 66 17.70 -2.44 -0.62
CA LEU A 66 16.32 -2.89 -0.38
C LEU A 66 15.83 -3.93 -1.42
N PRO A 67 16.49 -5.08 -1.58
CA PRO A 67 16.07 -6.04 -2.60
C PRO A 67 14.68 -6.60 -2.30
N GLU A 68 13.86 -6.75 -3.36
CA GLU A 68 12.58 -7.47 -3.29
C GLU A 68 12.89 -8.97 -3.18
N ILE A 69 12.45 -9.60 -2.09
CA ILE A 69 12.69 -11.03 -1.83
C ILE A 69 11.43 -11.88 -1.93
N ALA A 70 10.26 -11.27 -1.92
CA ALA A 70 8.98 -11.94 -2.12
C ALA A 70 7.95 -10.96 -2.67
N ALA A 71 6.98 -11.49 -3.42
CA ALA A 71 5.83 -10.76 -3.93
C ALA A 71 4.54 -11.55 -3.67
N PHE A 72 3.45 -10.84 -3.48
CA PHE A 72 2.13 -11.38 -3.20
C PHE A 72 1.07 -10.54 -3.88
N GLU A 73 0.07 -11.20 -4.43
CA GLU A 73 -1.11 -10.57 -4.99
C GLU A 73 -2.31 -11.49 -4.82
N VAL A 74 -3.44 -10.94 -4.41
CA VAL A 74 -4.68 -11.70 -4.30
C VAL A 74 -5.88 -10.82 -4.63
N LEU A 75 -6.83 -11.40 -5.36
CA LEU A 75 -8.15 -10.79 -5.58
C LEU A 75 -9.13 -11.25 -4.49
N THR A 76 -9.94 -10.32 -4.01
CA THR A 76 -11.01 -10.60 -3.05
C THR A 76 -12.36 -10.12 -3.57
N ARG A 77 -13.45 -10.83 -3.21
CA ARG A 77 -14.80 -10.50 -3.67
C ARG A 77 -15.44 -9.46 -2.77
N PRO A 78 -15.85 -8.31 -3.32
CA PRO A 78 -16.72 -7.37 -2.63
C PRO A 78 -18.10 -8.01 -2.39
N VAL A 79 -18.76 -7.62 -1.32
CA VAL A 79 -20.07 -8.18 -0.91
C VAL A 79 -21.17 -7.13 -0.95
N PHE A 80 -20.90 -5.89 -0.52
CA PHE A 80 -21.87 -4.80 -0.59
C PHE A 80 -21.99 -4.26 -2.01
N ASN A 81 -20.89 -4.27 -2.76
CA ASN A 81 -20.82 -3.84 -4.17
C ASN A 81 -20.27 -4.98 -5.04
N PRO A 82 -21.03 -6.08 -5.23
CA PRO A 82 -20.54 -7.29 -5.87
C PRO A 82 -20.22 -7.12 -7.36
N THR A 83 -20.71 -6.05 -7.97
CA THR A 83 -20.40 -5.67 -9.36
C THR A 83 -19.47 -4.46 -9.35
N LEU A 84 -18.30 -4.60 -9.95
CA LEU A 84 -17.36 -3.50 -10.11
C LEU A 84 -17.92 -2.42 -11.03
N SER A 85 -17.67 -1.16 -10.71
CA SER A 85 -18.03 -0.05 -11.59
C SER A 85 -17.13 -0.04 -12.84
N ASP A 86 -17.64 0.50 -13.95
CA ASP A 86 -16.84 0.71 -15.16
C ASP A 86 -15.61 1.57 -14.86
N TYR A 87 -15.78 2.60 -14.03
CA TYR A 87 -14.68 3.46 -13.59
C TYR A 87 -13.57 2.68 -12.88
N PHE A 88 -13.92 1.76 -11.98
CA PHE A 88 -12.93 0.91 -11.30
C PHE A 88 -12.19 0.00 -12.30
N THR A 89 -12.95 -0.64 -13.20
CA THR A 89 -12.37 -1.52 -14.22
C THR A 89 -11.45 -0.76 -15.19
N GLU A 90 -11.84 0.44 -15.62
CA GLU A 90 -10.99 1.30 -16.45
C GLU A 90 -9.72 1.74 -15.73
N LEU A 91 -9.81 2.02 -14.42
CA LEU A 91 -8.70 2.49 -13.61
C LEU A 91 -7.67 1.38 -13.34
N THR A 92 -8.14 0.19 -12.93
CA THR A 92 -7.29 -0.89 -12.43
C THR A 92 -7.03 -2.01 -13.43
N GLY A 93 -7.88 -2.11 -14.45
CA GLY A 93 -7.91 -3.25 -15.38
C GLY A 93 -8.56 -4.51 -14.80
N ILE A 94 -8.97 -4.53 -13.53
CA ILE A 94 -9.63 -5.67 -12.89
C ILE A 94 -11.10 -5.70 -13.31
N SER A 95 -11.54 -6.81 -13.86
CA SER A 95 -12.90 -7.02 -14.35
C SER A 95 -13.75 -7.90 -13.42
N ASN A 96 -15.07 -7.87 -13.62
CA ASN A 96 -15.98 -8.78 -12.94
C ASN A 96 -15.66 -10.26 -13.26
N THR A 97 -15.20 -10.54 -14.48
CA THR A 97 -14.78 -11.89 -14.90
C THR A 97 -13.56 -12.36 -14.10
N ASP A 98 -12.60 -11.48 -13.80
CA ASP A 98 -11.44 -11.84 -12.98
C ASP A 98 -11.87 -12.22 -11.56
N LEU A 99 -12.89 -11.53 -11.02
CA LEU A 99 -13.44 -11.87 -9.70
C LEU A 99 -14.17 -13.22 -9.72
N GLU A 100 -14.91 -13.54 -10.80
CA GLU A 100 -15.60 -14.82 -10.92
C GLU A 100 -14.63 -16.00 -10.95
N VAL A 101 -13.52 -15.85 -11.65
CA VAL A 101 -12.54 -16.93 -11.89
C VAL A 101 -11.56 -17.08 -10.71
N GLY A 102 -11.05 -15.99 -10.17
CA GLY A 102 -9.87 -16.03 -9.29
C GLY A 102 -10.03 -15.42 -7.89
N ALA A 103 -11.11 -14.67 -7.62
CA ALA A 103 -11.21 -13.98 -6.33
C ALA A 103 -11.62 -14.91 -5.19
N LEU A 104 -10.92 -14.76 -4.07
CA LEU A 104 -11.22 -15.41 -2.81
C LEU A 104 -12.28 -14.64 -2.00
N SER A 105 -12.76 -15.22 -0.90
CA SER A 105 -13.41 -14.41 0.12
C SER A 105 -12.41 -13.40 0.69
N PHE A 106 -12.89 -12.26 1.18
CA PHE A 106 -12.00 -11.29 1.85
C PHE A 106 -11.26 -11.94 3.05
N ALA A 107 -11.94 -12.79 3.82
CA ALA A 107 -11.34 -13.48 4.97
C ALA A 107 -10.16 -14.37 4.55
N ASP A 108 -10.32 -15.12 3.46
CA ASP A 108 -9.27 -16.02 2.96
C ASP A 108 -8.11 -15.21 2.35
N GLY A 109 -8.40 -14.20 1.52
CA GLY A 109 -7.37 -13.33 0.93
C GLY A 109 -6.60 -12.55 1.98
N PHE A 110 -7.29 -11.98 2.96
CA PHE A 110 -6.66 -11.31 4.09
C PHE A 110 -5.83 -12.27 4.95
N GLY A 111 -6.32 -13.49 5.18
CA GLY A 111 -5.57 -14.53 5.89
C GLY A 111 -4.25 -14.86 5.18
N GLN A 112 -4.24 -14.96 3.86
CA GLN A 112 -3.01 -15.15 3.08
C GLN A 112 -2.07 -13.93 3.19
N PHE A 113 -2.60 -12.70 3.14
CA PHE A 113 -1.82 -11.48 3.36
C PHE A 113 -1.16 -11.46 4.75
N VAL A 114 -1.89 -11.84 5.80
CA VAL A 114 -1.34 -11.96 7.16
C VAL A 114 -0.18 -12.94 7.20
N GLN A 115 -0.30 -14.10 6.55
CA GLN A 115 0.76 -15.09 6.46
C GLN A 115 1.97 -14.56 5.67
N PHE A 116 1.72 -13.85 4.56
CA PHE A 116 2.77 -13.23 3.75
C PHE A 116 3.58 -12.20 4.54
N CYS A 117 2.92 -11.41 5.38
CA CYS A 117 3.57 -10.42 6.24
C CYS A 117 4.27 -11.02 7.46
N ALA A 118 4.12 -12.33 7.71
CA ALA A 118 4.73 -12.97 8.85
C ALA A 118 6.27 -12.89 8.78
N GLY A 119 6.90 -12.41 9.85
CA GLY A 119 8.35 -12.20 9.90
C GLY A 119 8.84 -10.85 9.35
N ALA A 120 7.97 -9.98 8.88
CA ALA A 120 8.33 -8.59 8.62
C ALA A 120 8.44 -7.81 9.95
N ASN A 121 9.48 -7.00 10.06
CA ASN A 121 9.69 -6.13 11.23
C ASN A 121 8.65 -4.99 11.25
N ARG A 122 8.18 -4.59 10.08
CA ARG A 122 7.19 -3.55 9.89
C ARG A 122 6.39 -3.82 8.62
N ILE A 123 5.14 -3.38 8.58
CA ILE A 123 4.26 -3.38 7.42
C ILE A 123 3.96 -1.93 7.08
N VAL A 124 4.14 -1.52 5.85
CA VAL A 124 3.97 -0.11 5.43
C VAL A 124 3.08 0.01 4.21
N CYS A 125 2.36 1.11 4.13
CA CYS A 125 1.60 1.52 2.97
C CYS A 125 1.79 3.01 2.67
N ASN A 126 1.33 3.47 1.53
CA ASN A 126 1.43 4.86 1.13
C ASN A 126 0.07 5.55 1.21
N GLY A 127 -0.42 5.80 2.41
CA GLY A 127 -1.71 6.47 2.60
C GLY A 127 -2.55 5.86 3.71
N TRP A 128 -3.76 5.48 3.38
CA TRP A 128 -4.79 5.09 4.34
C TRP A 128 -5.17 3.60 4.24
N ASP A 129 -4.40 2.82 3.48
CA ASP A 129 -4.71 1.42 3.16
C ASP A 129 -4.82 0.53 4.40
N ASP A 130 -4.01 0.79 5.43
CA ASP A 130 -4.08 0.09 6.70
C ASP A 130 -5.44 0.29 7.40
N ARG A 131 -6.00 1.51 7.32
CA ARG A 131 -7.32 1.84 7.88
C ARG A 131 -8.43 1.22 7.04
N MET A 132 -8.33 1.33 5.71
CA MET A 132 -9.30 0.72 4.79
C MET A 132 -9.33 -0.79 4.97
N LEU A 133 -8.17 -1.42 5.12
CA LEU A 133 -8.07 -2.86 5.37
C LEU A 133 -8.72 -3.24 6.72
N ARG A 134 -8.52 -2.44 7.76
CA ARG A 134 -9.14 -2.63 9.08
C ARG A 134 -10.66 -2.46 9.01
N ASP A 135 -11.16 -1.40 8.34
CA ASP A 135 -12.59 -1.18 8.17
C ASP A 135 -13.25 -2.36 7.46
N ASN A 136 -12.58 -2.94 6.44
CA ASN A 136 -13.04 -4.16 5.78
C ASN A 136 -13.07 -5.38 6.71
N CYS A 137 -12.10 -5.51 7.62
CA CYS A 137 -12.16 -6.55 8.66
C CYS A 137 -13.36 -6.35 9.57
N ASP A 138 -13.59 -5.12 10.05
CA ASP A 138 -14.70 -4.80 10.94
C ASP A 138 -16.06 -5.05 10.28
N TRP A 139 -16.25 -4.63 9.03
CA TRP A 139 -17.50 -4.86 8.27
C TRP A 139 -17.79 -6.33 8.02
N ARG A 140 -16.76 -7.16 7.93
CA ARG A 140 -16.86 -8.59 7.61
C ARG A 140 -16.75 -9.50 8.84
N GLY A 141 -16.55 -8.93 10.05
CA GLY A 141 -16.36 -9.70 11.28
C GLY A 141 -15.07 -10.52 11.25
N VAL A 142 -14.05 -10.07 10.51
CA VAL A 142 -12.73 -10.72 10.43
C VAL A 142 -11.83 -10.17 11.53
N VAL A 143 -11.19 -11.04 12.29
CA VAL A 143 -10.32 -10.63 13.39
C VAL A 143 -9.07 -9.95 12.84
N TRP A 144 -8.75 -8.75 13.38
CA TRP A 144 -7.49 -8.05 13.11
C TRP A 144 -6.37 -8.62 13.97
N PRO A 145 -5.37 -9.34 13.39
CA PRO A 145 -4.38 -10.06 14.18
C PRO A 145 -3.14 -9.23 14.52
N PHE A 146 -3.01 -8.04 13.95
CA PHE A 146 -1.80 -7.24 14.10
C PHE A 146 -1.82 -6.42 15.40
N VAL A 147 -0.67 -6.37 16.07
CA VAL A 147 -0.52 -5.56 17.29
C VAL A 147 -0.37 -4.07 16.96
N ALA A 148 -0.63 -3.22 17.94
CA ALA A 148 -0.43 -1.78 17.79
C ALA A 148 1.02 -1.48 17.36
N GLY A 149 1.17 -0.60 16.38
CA GLY A 149 2.49 -0.23 15.86
C GLY A 149 3.06 -1.18 14.80
N SER A 150 2.34 -2.22 14.36
CA SER A 150 2.80 -3.06 13.24
C SER A 150 2.83 -2.32 11.90
N PHE A 151 1.96 -1.34 11.73
CA PHE A 151 1.83 -0.59 10.49
C PHE A 151 2.53 0.77 10.54
N GLY A 152 2.93 1.26 9.36
CA GLY A 152 3.48 2.59 9.18
C GLY A 152 3.03 3.21 7.86
N ASN A 153 2.90 4.54 7.84
CA ASN A 153 2.47 5.30 6.68
C ASN A 153 3.65 6.05 6.05
N LEU A 154 3.93 5.77 4.79
CA LEU A 154 5.01 6.38 4.01
C LEU A 154 4.62 7.74 3.43
N ARG A 155 3.33 8.07 3.35
CA ARG A 155 2.84 9.29 2.70
C ARG A 155 3.52 10.57 3.24
N PRO A 156 3.67 10.77 4.56
CA PRO A 156 4.34 11.98 5.07
C PRO A 156 5.78 12.10 4.60
N MET A 157 6.53 11.00 4.55
CA MET A 157 7.90 11.00 4.05
C MET A 157 7.96 11.37 2.56
N PHE A 158 7.07 10.79 1.75
CA PHE A 158 6.98 11.07 0.32
C PHE A 158 6.56 12.53 0.07
N GLU A 159 5.52 13.03 0.75
CA GLU A 159 5.09 14.41 0.64
C GLU A 159 6.18 15.42 1.03
N ASN A 160 6.97 15.11 2.04
CA ASN A 160 8.11 15.94 2.41
C ASN A 160 9.19 15.99 1.32
N ARG A 161 9.35 14.91 0.54
CA ARG A 161 10.36 14.83 -0.52
C ARG A 161 9.91 15.46 -1.83
N VAL A 162 8.67 15.26 -2.26
CA VAL A 162 8.18 15.67 -3.60
C VAL A 162 7.05 16.70 -3.56
N GLY A 163 6.53 17.03 -2.38
CA GLY A 163 5.38 17.91 -2.22
C GLY A 163 4.04 17.19 -2.37
N LYS A 164 2.97 17.96 -2.20
CA LYS A 164 1.58 17.45 -2.19
C LYS A 164 0.82 17.73 -3.48
N LEU A 165 1.35 18.59 -4.36
CA LEU A 165 0.67 19.01 -5.56
C LEU A 165 0.64 17.89 -6.61
N ASN A 166 -0.43 17.87 -7.41
CA ASN A 166 -0.60 16.97 -8.57
C ASN A 166 -0.41 15.47 -8.24
N ASN A 167 -0.79 15.06 -7.03
CA ASN A 167 -0.66 13.67 -6.59
C ASN A 167 0.80 13.14 -6.65
N ALA A 168 1.79 14.02 -6.55
CA ALA A 168 3.21 13.68 -6.69
C ALA A 168 3.67 12.58 -5.73
N ALA A 169 3.08 12.51 -4.53
CA ALA A 169 3.38 11.50 -3.51
C ALA A 169 2.50 10.24 -3.59
N TRP A 170 1.67 10.07 -4.61
CA TRP A 170 0.90 8.85 -4.81
C TRP A 170 1.80 7.71 -5.30
N SER A 171 1.46 6.46 -4.97
CA SER A 171 2.31 5.29 -5.20
C SER A 171 2.80 5.19 -6.64
N SER A 172 1.90 5.21 -7.61
CA SER A 172 2.24 5.15 -9.05
C SER A 172 3.06 6.33 -9.56
N ASN A 173 2.93 7.51 -8.95
CA ASN A 173 3.59 8.75 -9.39
C ASN A 173 4.97 8.97 -8.75
N MET A 174 5.23 8.34 -7.60
CA MET A 174 6.46 8.58 -6.83
C MET A 174 7.76 8.42 -7.63
N PRO A 175 7.96 7.35 -8.41
CA PRO A 175 9.19 7.22 -9.19
C PRO A 175 9.40 8.39 -10.15
N VAL A 176 8.36 8.78 -10.91
CA VAL A 176 8.43 9.91 -11.86
C VAL A 176 8.67 11.23 -11.12
N SER A 177 8.03 11.44 -9.98
CA SER A 177 8.24 12.62 -9.14
C SER A 177 9.66 12.73 -8.57
N LEU A 178 10.38 11.60 -8.49
CA LEU A 178 11.80 11.53 -8.14
C LEU A 178 12.72 11.59 -9.37
N GLY A 179 12.20 11.83 -10.58
CA GLY A 179 12.96 11.87 -11.81
C GLY A 179 13.36 10.49 -12.35
N LEU A 180 12.71 9.43 -11.90
CA LEU A 180 12.94 8.06 -12.36
C LEU A 180 11.93 7.68 -13.46
N PRO A 181 12.24 6.66 -14.28
CA PRO A 181 11.27 6.12 -15.23
C PRO A 181 9.97 5.67 -14.55
N ALA A 182 8.84 5.84 -15.24
CA ALA A 182 7.57 5.29 -14.79
C ALA A 182 7.67 3.76 -14.74
N PRO A 183 7.34 3.12 -13.61
CA PRO A 183 7.23 1.68 -13.56
C PRO A 183 6.02 1.23 -14.38
N GLY A 184 6.05 0.00 -14.91
CA GLY A 184 4.86 -0.62 -15.50
C GLY A 184 3.85 -1.03 -14.42
N GLY A 185 2.58 -1.21 -14.82
CA GLY A 185 1.55 -1.76 -13.92
C GLY A 185 0.96 -0.76 -12.92
N ALA A 186 0.96 0.55 -13.23
CA ALA A 186 0.24 1.54 -12.45
C ALA A 186 -1.23 1.14 -12.26
N HIS A 187 -1.78 1.43 -11.07
CA HIS A 187 -3.12 1.05 -10.65
C HIS A 187 -3.38 -0.48 -10.62
N THR A 188 -2.35 -1.23 -10.27
CA THR A 188 -2.47 -2.61 -9.81
C THR A 188 -1.74 -2.70 -8.48
N GLY A 189 -2.29 -3.45 -7.51
CA GLY A 189 -1.70 -3.53 -6.18
C GLY A 189 -0.20 -3.89 -6.22
N LEU A 190 0.19 -4.85 -7.08
CA LEU A 190 1.60 -5.25 -7.21
C LEU A 190 2.46 -4.20 -7.95
N GLY A 191 1.90 -3.51 -8.95
CA GLY A 191 2.58 -2.42 -9.66
C GLY A 191 2.87 -1.25 -8.72
N ASP A 192 1.91 -0.86 -7.93
CA ASP A 192 2.01 0.29 -7.02
C ASP A 192 2.96 0.02 -5.84
N VAL A 193 2.97 -1.18 -5.25
CA VAL A 193 3.97 -1.52 -4.22
C VAL A 193 5.40 -1.58 -4.77
N ARG A 194 5.59 -1.99 -6.02
CA ARG A 194 6.89 -1.94 -6.67
C ARG A 194 7.34 -0.51 -6.96
N ALA A 195 6.42 0.38 -7.33
CA ALA A 195 6.68 1.81 -7.45
C ALA A 195 7.13 2.41 -6.12
N ILE A 196 6.47 2.05 -5.01
CA ILE A 196 6.89 2.42 -3.64
C ILE A 196 8.30 1.90 -3.36
N GLY A 197 8.59 0.63 -3.66
CA GLY A 197 9.91 0.04 -3.47
C GLY A 197 11.03 0.76 -4.24
N ILE A 198 10.76 1.15 -5.50
CA ILE A 198 11.68 1.96 -6.32
C ILE A 198 11.95 3.32 -5.66
N ALA A 199 10.90 3.98 -5.19
CA ALA A 199 11.00 5.28 -4.52
C ALA A 199 11.81 5.19 -3.21
N LEU A 200 11.57 4.18 -2.40
CA LEU A 200 12.32 3.94 -1.15
C LEU A 200 13.81 3.73 -1.41
N ARG A 201 14.18 2.94 -2.42
CA ARG A 201 15.58 2.72 -2.83
C ARG A 201 16.24 4.02 -3.26
N ALA A 202 15.59 4.81 -4.10
CA ALA A 202 16.13 6.08 -4.58
C ALA A 202 16.36 7.05 -3.42
N MET A 203 15.40 7.23 -2.53
CA MET A 203 15.50 8.11 -1.39
C MET A 203 16.57 7.66 -0.40
N LEU A 204 16.71 6.35 -0.17
CA LEU A 204 17.78 5.80 0.66
C LEU A 204 19.16 6.09 0.06
N CYS A 205 19.36 5.82 -1.23
CA CYS A 205 20.62 6.10 -1.93
C CYS A 205 21.00 7.59 -1.88
N GLU A 206 20.05 8.49 -2.15
CA GLU A 206 20.27 9.94 -2.05
C GLU A 206 20.72 10.35 -0.63
N SER A 207 20.04 9.82 0.40
CA SER A 207 20.34 10.16 1.78
C SER A 207 21.70 9.68 2.25
N LEU A 208 22.17 8.55 1.72
CA LEU A 208 23.51 8.03 2.01
C LEU A 208 24.62 8.81 1.28
N ALA A 209 24.32 9.33 0.08
CA ALA A 209 25.26 10.13 -0.70
C ALA A 209 25.51 11.54 -0.10
N VAL A 210 24.52 12.11 0.59
CA VAL A 210 24.58 13.46 1.18
C VAL A 210 25.22 13.46 2.57
N SER A 211 25.38 12.31 3.24
CA SER A 211 26.07 12.25 4.53
C SER A 211 27.55 12.65 4.35
N PRO A 212 28.02 13.78 4.91
CA PRO A 212 29.42 14.17 4.80
C PRO A 212 30.27 13.06 5.41
N ARG A 213 31.27 12.60 4.65
CA ARG A 213 32.33 11.77 5.21
C ARG A 213 33.02 12.63 6.27
N GLY A 214 32.68 12.37 7.53
CA GLY A 214 33.36 12.96 8.67
C GLY A 214 34.82 12.59 8.75
#